data_77a385220be7a96d6d2baae348e41d03
#
_entry.id   77a385220be7a96d6d2baae348e41d03
#
_cell.length_a   1.000
_cell.length_b   1.000
_cell.length_c   1.000
_cell.angle_alpha   90.00
_cell.angle_beta   90.00
_cell.angle_gamma   90.00
#
_symmetry.space_group_name_H-M   'P 1'
#
loop_
_entity.id
_entity.type
_entity.pdbx_description
1 polymer ?
#
loop_
_entity_poly.entity_id
_entity_poly.type
_entity_poly.pdbx_seq_one_letter_code
_entity_poly.pdbx_strand_id
1 'polypeptide(L)'
;EEIRLTKRTYDWPEDAQFLVPDGVLEHFRDGIGRRGRELSSKWYELFGKYGQGFSGLADHIDRMQRRELPEGWDKNIPTFPPDQKGVATRESSGKVLNAFAENIPWLVGGSADLATSNKTTLKFEDAGDFQAGNYSGRNLHFGVREHAMAAALNGMALSKLRAFGGTFFNFTDYMRPSMRLAAVMEIPTIYVLTHDSIGLGEDGPTHQPVEQLASLRAIPGLVTLRPGDANEVVEAYRYVVQ
;
A
#
# COMPACT_ATOMS: atom_id res chain seq x y z
N GLU A 1 -14.60 9.74 -45.52
CA GLU A 1 -14.70 8.64 -46.51
C GLU A 1 -14.10 7.36 -45.96
N GLU A 2 -12.87 7.33 -45.51
CA GLU A 2 -12.19 6.12 -45.00
C GLU A 2 -12.94 5.41 -43.87
N ILE A 3 -13.56 6.16 -42.94
CA ILE A 3 -14.38 5.61 -41.85
C ILE A 3 -15.61 4.87 -42.41
N ARG A 4 -16.25 5.40 -43.44
CA ARG A 4 -17.39 4.76 -44.10
C ARG A 4 -16.98 3.46 -44.81
N LEU A 5 -15.86 3.50 -45.52
CA LEU A 5 -15.30 2.32 -46.20
C LEU A 5 -14.96 1.21 -45.18
N THR A 6 -14.35 1.58 -44.07
CA THR A 6 -14.06 0.65 -42.96
C THR A 6 -15.32 0.03 -42.41
N LYS A 7 -16.34 0.83 -42.08
CA LYS A 7 -17.64 0.33 -41.61
C LYS A 7 -18.29 -0.62 -42.63
N ARG A 8 -18.25 -0.27 -43.91
CA ARG A 8 -18.77 -1.15 -44.97
C ARG A 8 -18.06 -2.49 -45.02
N THR A 9 -16.73 -2.51 -44.83
CA THR A 9 -15.93 -3.73 -44.81
C THR A 9 -16.35 -4.67 -43.66
N TYR A 10 -16.79 -4.11 -42.54
CA TYR A 10 -17.28 -4.86 -41.37
C TYR A 10 -18.80 -5.06 -41.34
N ASP A 11 -19.50 -4.77 -42.42
CA ASP A 11 -20.98 -4.81 -42.51
C ASP A 11 -21.65 -4.01 -41.38
N TRP A 12 -21.08 -2.83 -41.11
CA TRP A 12 -21.57 -1.91 -40.08
C TRP A 12 -22.27 -0.72 -40.73
N PRO A 13 -23.38 -0.19 -40.16
CA PRO A 13 -24.05 0.99 -40.72
C PRO A 13 -23.11 2.18 -40.86
N GLU A 14 -22.95 2.69 -42.11
CA GLU A 14 -21.94 3.68 -42.45
C GLU A 14 -22.06 5.01 -41.68
N ASP A 15 -23.30 5.44 -41.42
CA ASP A 15 -23.61 6.71 -40.76
C ASP A 15 -23.83 6.58 -39.25
N ALA A 16 -23.83 5.36 -38.71
CA ALA A 16 -24.04 5.14 -37.27
C ALA A 16 -22.86 5.65 -36.46
N GLN A 17 -23.13 6.34 -35.34
CA GLN A 17 -22.15 6.76 -34.35
C GLN A 17 -22.52 6.13 -33.00
N PHE A 18 -21.54 5.53 -32.35
CA PHE A 18 -21.73 4.88 -31.02
C PHE A 18 -22.88 3.85 -31.00
N LEU A 19 -23.10 3.18 -32.13
CA LEU A 19 -24.17 2.18 -32.26
C LEU A 19 -23.90 0.98 -31.33
N VAL A 20 -24.86 0.67 -30.51
CA VAL A 20 -24.94 -0.60 -29.78
C VAL A 20 -26.04 -1.43 -30.46
N PRO A 21 -25.71 -2.56 -31.10
CA PRO A 21 -26.73 -3.41 -31.74
C PRO A 21 -27.79 -3.90 -30.75
N ASP A 22 -28.99 -4.16 -31.28
CA ASP A 22 -30.10 -4.72 -30.49
C ASP A 22 -29.69 -6.05 -29.85
N GLY A 23 -30.10 -6.26 -28.60
CA GLY A 23 -29.81 -7.46 -27.84
C GLY A 23 -28.46 -7.44 -27.08
N VAL A 24 -27.51 -6.52 -27.42
CA VAL A 24 -26.20 -6.46 -26.74
C VAL A 24 -26.36 -6.03 -25.28
N LEU A 25 -27.13 -4.98 -25.02
CA LEU A 25 -27.38 -4.52 -23.64
C LEU A 25 -28.09 -5.58 -22.79
N GLU A 26 -29.08 -6.25 -23.37
CA GLU A 26 -29.84 -7.33 -22.75
C GLU A 26 -28.90 -8.50 -22.41
N HIS A 27 -28.06 -8.92 -23.37
CA HIS A 27 -27.07 -9.97 -23.13
C HIS A 27 -26.17 -9.68 -21.93
N PHE A 28 -25.62 -8.46 -21.85
CA PHE A 28 -24.77 -8.07 -20.71
C PHE A 28 -25.57 -7.93 -19.39
N ARG A 29 -26.80 -7.42 -19.43
CA ARG A 29 -27.68 -7.34 -18.25
C ARG A 29 -28.04 -8.70 -17.70
N ASP A 30 -28.37 -9.65 -18.57
CA ASP A 30 -28.82 -11.01 -18.21
C ASP A 30 -27.63 -11.94 -17.89
N GLY A 31 -26.47 -11.66 -18.44
CA GLY A 31 -25.22 -12.35 -18.14
C GLY A 31 -24.54 -11.82 -16.88
N ILE A 32 -23.48 -11.01 -17.08
CA ILE A 32 -22.65 -10.51 -15.99
C ILE A 32 -23.39 -9.56 -15.06
N GLY A 33 -24.33 -8.76 -15.58
CA GLY A 33 -25.12 -7.83 -14.76
C GLY A 33 -25.99 -8.54 -13.73
N ARG A 34 -26.73 -9.60 -14.15
CA ARG A 34 -27.53 -10.41 -13.22
C ARG A 34 -26.64 -11.08 -12.18
N ARG A 35 -25.59 -11.76 -12.61
CA ARG A 35 -24.63 -12.40 -11.70
C ARG A 35 -24.02 -11.42 -10.70
N GLY A 36 -23.64 -10.22 -11.17
CA GLY A 36 -23.11 -9.17 -10.30
C GLY A 36 -24.10 -8.72 -9.23
N ARG A 37 -25.37 -8.49 -9.60
CA ARG A 37 -26.44 -8.14 -8.64
C ARG A 37 -26.67 -9.23 -7.61
N GLU A 38 -26.73 -10.49 -8.03
CA GLU A 38 -26.92 -11.64 -7.13
C GLU A 38 -25.78 -11.77 -6.12
N LEU A 39 -24.51 -11.64 -6.59
CA LEU A 39 -23.33 -11.70 -5.72
C LEU A 39 -23.28 -10.52 -4.75
N SER A 40 -23.60 -9.31 -5.24
CA SER A 40 -23.66 -8.11 -4.41
C SER A 40 -24.73 -8.23 -3.31
N SER A 41 -25.93 -8.71 -3.66
CA SER A 41 -27.01 -8.91 -2.67
C SER A 41 -26.62 -9.93 -1.59
N LYS A 42 -25.99 -11.05 -1.98
CA LYS A 42 -25.48 -12.07 -1.05
C LYS A 42 -24.38 -11.51 -0.14
N TRP A 43 -23.51 -10.67 -0.68
CA TRP A 43 -22.47 -10.01 0.11
C TRP A 43 -23.09 -9.09 1.17
N TYR A 44 -24.02 -8.22 0.81
CA TYR A 44 -24.64 -7.31 1.77
C TYR A 44 -25.43 -8.05 2.85
N GLU A 45 -26.12 -9.15 2.50
CA GLU A 45 -26.78 -10.01 3.48
C GLU A 45 -25.77 -10.63 4.45
N LEU A 46 -24.67 -11.20 3.93
CA LEU A 46 -23.60 -11.79 4.74
C LEU A 46 -22.94 -10.74 5.65
N PHE A 47 -22.61 -9.56 5.11
CA PHE A 47 -21.99 -8.50 5.88
C PHE A 47 -22.93 -7.94 6.95
N GLY A 48 -24.23 -7.86 6.68
CA GLY A 48 -25.22 -7.49 7.69
C GLY A 48 -25.27 -8.48 8.87
N LYS A 49 -25.25 -9.79 8.57
CA LYS A 49 -25.18 -10.84 9.63
C LYS A 49 -23.85 -10.77 10.38
N TYR A 50 -22.74 -10.53 9.69
CA TYR A 50 -21.43 -10.35 10.31
C TYR A 50 -21.42 -9.16 11.27
N GLY A 51 -21.99 -8.03 10.88
CA GLY A 51 -22.10 -6.83 11.70
C GLY A 51 -22.93 -7.03 12.99
N GLN A 52 -23.94 -7.91 12.95
CA GLN A 52 -24.72 -8.28 14.15
C GLN A 52 -23.89 -9.10 15.16
N GLY A 53 -23.02 -9.99 14.66
CA GLY A 53 -22.17 -10.83 15.50
C GLY A 53 -20.85 -10.19 15.93
N PHE A 54 -20.30 -9.29 15.11
CA PHE A 54 -18.95 -8.72 15.25
C PHE A 54 -18.94 -7.23 14.91
N SER A 55 -19.73 -6.43 15.63
CA SER A 55 -19.95 -5.00 15.30
C SER A 55 -18.66 -4.17 15.24
N GLY A 56 -17.71 -4.39 16.16
CA GLY A 56 -16.43 -3.68 16.15
C GLY A 56 -15.57 -3.98 14.92
N LEU A 57 -15.52 -5.25 14.48
CA LEU A 57 -14.78 -5.64 13.28
C LEU A 57 -15.49 -5.15 12.00
N ALA A 58 -16.82 -5.12 12.00
CA ALA A 58 -17.59 -4.54 10.89
C ALA A 58 -17.32 -3.03 10.76
N ASP A 59 -17.28 -2.28 11.88
CA ASP A 59 -16.89 -0.86 11.87
C ASP A 59 -15.47 -0.66 11.32
N HIS A 60 -14.52 -1.52 11.69
CA HIS A 60 -13.16 -1.47 11.12
C HIS A 60 -13.18 -1.65 9.59
N ILE A 61 -13.95 -2.63 9.08
CA ILE A 61 -14.08 -2.85 7.63
C ILE A 61 -14.71 -1.62 6.95
N ASP A 62 -15.76 -1.06 7.52
CA ASP A 62 -16.42 0.13 6.97
C ASP A 62 -15.50 1.35 6.95
N ARG A 63 -14.75 1.62 8.02
CA ARG A 63 -13.74 2.69 8.07
C ARG A 63 -12.64 2.46 7.04
N MET A 64 -12.13 1.23 6.96
CA MET A 64 -11.11 0.85 5.98
C MET A 64 -11.61 1.11 4.54
N GLN A 65 -12.86 0.75 4.21
CA GLN A 65 -13.44 1.00 2.89
C GLN A 65 -13.56 2.50 2.57
N ARG A 66 -13.88 3.33 3.57
CA ARG A 66 -13.94 4.79 3.44
C ARG A 66 -12.58 5.48 3.54
N ARG A 67 -11.48 4.71 3.79
CA ARG A 67 -10.11 5.21 4.06
C ARG A 67 -10.04 6.11 5.30
N GLU A 68 -10.95 5.96 6.23
CA GLU A 68 -10.94 6.65 7.52
C GLU A 68 -10.01 5.95 8.49
N LEU A 69 -9.37 6.71 9.36
CA LEU A 69 -8.56 6.18 10.45
C LEU A 69 -9.44 5.88 11.67
N PRO A 70 -9.08 4.90 12.51
CA PRO A 70 -9.82 4.62 13.74
C PRO A 70 -9.65 5.76 14.73
N GLU A 71 -10.60 5.90 15.65
CA GLU A 71 -10.45 6.86 16.74
C GLU A 71 -9.22 6.53 17.57
N GLY A 72 -8.40 7.54 17.85
CA GLY A 72 -7.17 7.37 18.62
C GLY A 72 -6.02 6.74 17.84
N TRP A 73 -6.06 6.76 16.52
CA TRP A 73 -5.00 6.25 15.65
C TRP A 73 -3.60 6.82 15.95
N ASP A 74 -3.52 8.00 16.56
CA ASP A 74 -2.30 8.70 16.94
C ASP A 74 -2.04 8.72 18.47
N LYS A 75 -2.70 7.85 19.23
CA LYS A 75 -2.44 7.72 20.68
C LYS A 75 -1.08 7.07 20.95
N ASN A 76 -0.45 7.47 22.04
CA ASN A 76 0.79 6.89 22.54
C ASN A 76 1.96 6.89 21.53
N ILE A 77 1.94 7.81 20.57
CA ILE A 77 3.06 7.97 19.65
C ILE A 77 4.29 8.47 20.42
N PRO A 78 5.44 7.82 20.28
CA PRO A 78 6.62 8.17 21.06
C PRO A 78 7.13 9.58 20.74
N THR A 79 7.63 10.28 21.74
CA THR A 79 8.43 11.50 21.62
C THR A 79 9.87 11.19 21.99
N PHE A 80 10.81 11.84 21.36
CA PHE A 80 12.22 11.57 21.54
C PHE A 80 12.90 12.80 22.16
N PRO A 81 13.38 12.70 23.43
CA PRO A 81 14.16 13.78 24.03
C PRO A 81 15.53 13.89 23.36
N PRO A 82 16.22 15.03 23.48
CA PRO A 82 17.60 15.17 23.03
C PRO A 82 18.49 14.07 23.61
N ASP A 83 19.29 13.43 22.76
CA ASP A 83 20.24 12.40 23.14
C ASP A 83 21.64 12.77 22.63
N GLN A 84 22.64 12.82 23.54
CA GLN A 84 24.00 13.18 23.18
C GLN A 84 24.68 12.20 22.22
N LYS A 85 24.25 10.93 22.24
CA LYS A 85 24.78 9.89 21.34
C LYS A 85 24.05 9.88 19.99
N GLY A 86 22.93 10.60 19.89
CA GLY A 86 22.04 10.53 18.76
C GLY A 86 21.25 9.23 18.70
N VAL A 87 20.16 9.24 17.92
CA VAL A 87 19.34 8.05 17.63
C VAL A 87 19.27 7.90 16.12
N ALA A 88 19.64 6.74 15.62
CA ALA A 88 19.48 6.44 14.20
C ALA A 88 18.00 6.52 13.80
N THR A 89 17.67 7.23 12.72
CA THR A 89 16.27 7.43 12.28
C THR A 89 15.55 6.12 11.98
N ARG A 90 16.24 5.05 11.58
CA ARG A 90 15.65 3.71 11.46
C ARG A 90 15.15 3.14 12.79
N GLU A 91 15.82 3.42 13.92
CA GLU A 91 15.38 2.96 15.24
C GLU A 91 14.14 3.72 15.71
N SER A 92 14.10 5.04 15.52
CA SER A 92 12.90 5.83 15.79
C SER A 92 11.75 5.44 14.86
N SER A 93 12.02 5.21 13.57
CA SER A 93 11.06 4.72 12.58
C SER A 93 10.41 3.42 13.02
N GLY A 94 11.19 2.43 13.48
CA GLY A 94 10.64 1.17 13.96
C GLY A 94 9.72 1.32 15.17
N LYS A 95 10.08 2.20 16.12
CA LYS A 95 9.23 2.51 17.30
C LYS A 95 7.92 3.20 16.88
N VAL A 96 8.01 4.18 16.01
CA VAL A 96 6.88 4.97 15.51
C VAL A 96 5.94 4.10 14.68
N LEU A 97 6.48 3.29 13.75
CA LEU A 97 5.71 2.34 12.95
C LEU A 97 4.91 1.37 13.83
N ASN A 98 5.55 0.82 14.88
CA ASN A 98 4.87 -0.08 15.81
C ASN A 98 3.72 0.62 16.55
N ALA A 99 3.93 1.85 17.03
CA ALA A 99 2.89 2.60 17.73
C ALA A 99 1.68 2.91 16.82
N PHE A 100 1.92 3.32 15.57
CA PHE A 100 0.83 3.51 14.61
C PHE A 100 0.13 2.19 14.24
N ALA A 101 0.91 1.13 14.03
CA ALA A 101 0.34 -0.17 13.68
C ALA A 101 -0.50 -0.77 14.79
N GLU A 102 -0.13 -0.58 16.05
CA GLU A 102 -0.93 -1.01 17.21
C GLU A 102 -2.29 -0.30 17.22
N ASN A 103 -2.32 0.99 16.88
CA ASN A 103 -3.55 1.79 16.84
C ASN A 103 -4.38 1.61 15.56
N ILE A 104 -3.78 1.14 14.47
CA ILE A 104 -4.45 1.00 13.16
C ILE A 104 -4.46 -0.48 12.76
N PRO A 105 -5.54 -1.24 13.05
CA PRO A 105 -5.59 -2.69 12.85
C PRO A 105 -5.32 -3.17 11.42
N TRP A 106 -5.55 -2.34 10.42
CA TRP A 106 -5.31 -2.64 9.01
C TRP A 106 -4.02 -2.04 8.43
N LEU A 107 -3.11 -1.55 9.30
CA LEU A 107 -1.74 -1.22 8.92
C LEU A 107 -0.89 -2.49 8.98
N VAL A 108 -0.57 -3.07 7.84
CA VAL A 108 0.11 -4.36 7.69
C VAL A 108 1.26 -4.24 6.69
N GLY A 109 2.28 -5.06 6.82
CA GLY A 109 3.39 -5.01 5.88
C GLY A 109 4.59 -5.82 6.31
N GLY A 110 5.74 -5.52 5.77
CA GLY A 110 6.96 -6.26 6.05
C GLY A 110 8.15 -5.76 5.25
N SER A 111 9.05 -6.65 4.89
CA SER A 111 10.29 -6.28 4.21
C SER A 111 10.71 -7.30 3.16
N ALA A 112 11.55 -6.84 2.22
CA ALA A 112 12.25 -7.70 1.26
C ALA A 112 13.47 -8.38 1.93
N ASP A 113 13.18 -9.19 2.97
CA ASP A 113 14.16 -9.94 3.78
C ASP A 113 15.13 -9.06 4.61
N LEU A 114 14.75 -7.84 4.90
CA LEU A 114 15.57 -6.85 5.62
C LEU A 114 14.88 -6.31 6.88
N ALA A 115 13.84 -6.96 7.38
CA ALA A 115 12.99 -6.45 8.47
C ALA A 115 13.78 -6.09 9.74
N THR A 116 14.80 -6.88 10.09
CA THR A 116 15.67 -6.62 11.24
C THR A 116 16.51 -5.35 11.05
N SER A 117 17.06 -5.15 9.84
CA SER A 117 17.89 -4.00 9.50
C SER A 117 17.07 -2.73 9.28
N ASN A 118 15.91 -2.84 8.62
CA ASN A 118 14.99 -1.74 8.39
C ASN A 118 14.18 -1.35 9.64
N LYS A 119 14.15 -2.20 10.68
CA LYS A 119 13.29 -2.05 11.86
C LYS A 119 11.79 -2.02 11.53
N THR A 120 11.37 -2.80 10.54
CA THR A 120 9.99 -2.86 10.06
C THR A 120 9.18 -4.02 10.65
N THR A 121 9.76 -4.82 11.54
CA THR A 121 9.03 -5.85 12.26
C THR A 121 8.04 -5.24 13.26
N LEU A 122 6.77 -5.60 13.17
CA LEU A 122 5.76 -5.29 14.18
C LEU A 122 5.91 -6.24 15.36
N LYS A 123 6.01 -5.69 16.58
CA LYS A 123 6.41 -6.43 17.80
C LYS A 123 5.43 -6.33 18.95
N PHE A 124 4.30 -5.62 18.77
CA PHE A 124 3.25 -5.56 19.81
C PHE A 124 2.53 -6.89 19.90
N GLU A 125 1.77 -7.08 20.97
CA GLU A 125 0.96 -8.28 21.21
C GLU A 125 0.02 -8.54 20.01
N ASP A 126 -0.08 -9.78 19.58
CA ASP A 126 -0.88 -10.21 18.43
C ASP A 126 -0.42 -9.70 17.04
N ALA A 127 0.73 -9.04 16.93
CA ALA A 127 1.26 -8.65 15.60
C ALA A 127 1.51 -9.87 14.70
N GLY A 128 2.15 -10.91 15.23
CA GLY A 128 2.37 -12.20 14.57
C GLY A 128 2.87 -12.17 13.13
N ASP A 129 3.21 -13.35 12.61
CA ASP A 129 3.60 -13.52 11.20
C ASP A 129 2.42 -14.03 10.37
N PHE A 130 2.18 -13.38 9.23
CA PHE A 130 1.21 -13.84 8.24
C PHE A 130 1.78 -15.04 7.48
N GLN A 131 1.23 -16.21 7.71
CA GLN A 131 1.74 -17.46 7.12
C GLN A 131 0.63 -18.51 7.00
N ALA A 132 0.92 -19.61 6.33
CA ALA A 132 0.01 -20.74 6.22
C ALA A 132 -0.44 -21.23 7.62
N GLY A 133 -1.75 -21.27 7.83
CA GLY A 133 -2.36 -21.63 9.13
C GLY A 133 -2.45 -20.48 10.14
N ASN A 134 -1.87 -19.31 9.87
CA ASN A 134 -2.01 -18.09 10.68
C ASN A 134 -2.19 -16.86 9.79
N TYR A 135 -3.41 -16.59 9.37
CA TYR A 135 -3.74 -15.43 8.52
C TYR A 135 -4.10 -14.16 9.32
N SER A 136 -4.02 -14.20 10.66
CA SER A 136 -4.20 -13.02 11.50
C SER A 136 -2.90 -12.22 11.68
N GLY A 137 -1.74 -12.81 11.35
CA GLY A 137 -0.45 -12.15 11.44
C GLY A 137 -0.36 -10.91 10.56
N ARG A 138 0.39 -9.92 11.03
CA ARG A 138 0.52 -8.60 10.38
C ARG A 138 1.89 -8.35 9.79
N ASN A 139 2.87 -9.22 10.09
CA ASN A 139 4.19 -9.22 9.47
C ASN A 139 4.20 -10.10 8.22
N LEU A 140 4.50 -9.52 7.07
CA LEU A 140 4.63 -10.22 5.79
C LEU A 140 6.11 -10.39 5.43
N HIS A 141 6.48 -11.61 5.03
CA HIS A 141 7.83 -11.95 4.63
C HIS A 141 7.91 -12.08 3.11
N PHE A 142 8.34 -11.01 2.43
CA PHE A 142 8.37 -10.98 0.96
C PHE A 142 9.60 -11.69 0.36
N GLY A 143 10.64 -11.96 1.16
CA GLY A 143 11.94 -12.43 0.67
C GLY A 143 12.65 -11.35 -0.16
N VAL A 144 13.80 -11.66 -0.75
CA VAL A 144 14.55 -10.74 -1.61
C VAL A 144 13.82 -10.52 -2.94
N ARG A 145 12.75 -9.72 -2.91
CA ARG A 145 11.82 -9.51 -4.05
C ARG A 145 11.21 -8.11 -4.00
N GLU A 146 11.99 -7.06 -4.16
CA GLU A 146 11.55 -5.66 -4.01
C GLU A 146 10.40 -5.31 -4.95
N HIS A 147 10.49 -5.72 -6.23
CA HIS A 147 9.43 -5.46 -7.20
C HIS A 147 8.12 -6.15 -6.82
N ALA A 148 8.19 -7.44 -6.48
CA ALA A 148 7.01 -8.21 -6.09
C ALA A 148 6.42 -7.71 -4.76
N MET A 149 7.26 -7.31 -3.79
CA MET A 149 6.82 -6.65 -2.57
C MET A 149 6.01 -5.40 -2.90
N ALA A 150 6.58 -4.47 -3.67
CA ALA A 150 5.90 -3.22 -4.01
C ALA A 150 4.61 -3.45 -4.81
N ALA A 151 4.59 -4.43 -5.72
CA ALA A 151 3.39 -4.81 -6.46
C ALA A 151 2.30 -5.41 -5.55
N ALA A 152 2.69 -6.26 -4.58
CA ALA A 152 1.77 -6.80 -3.59
C ALA A 152 1.19 -5.69 -2.70
N LEU A 153 2.02 -4.73 -2.25
CA LEU A 153 1.56 -3.56 -1.49
C LEU A 153 0.56 -2.72 -2.28
N ASN A 154 0.74 -2.56 -3.59
CA ASN A 154 -0.22 -1.88 -4.46
C ASN A 154 -1.58 -2.61 -4.46
N GLY A 155 -1.58 -3.93 -4.58
CA GLY A 155 -2.80 -4.75 -4.49
C GLY A 155 -3.49 -4.62 -3.13
N MET A 156 -2.72 -4.63 -2.04
CA MET A 156 -3.23 -4.42 -0.69
C MET A 156 -3.84 -3.02 -0.51
N ALA A 157 -3.17 -1.96 -1.01
CA ALA A 157 -3.68 -0.60 -0.97
C ALA A 157 -4.97 -0.43 -1.80
N LEU A 158 -5.08 -1.11 -2.96
CA LEU A 158 -6.32 -1.17 -3.75
C LEU A 158 -7.45 -1.87 -2.98
N SER A 159 -7.13 -2.87 -2.17
CA SER A 159 -8.06 -3.55 -1.25
C SER A 159 -8.33 -2.76 0.04
N LYS A 160 -7.89 -1.49 0.11
CA LYS A 160 -8.09 -0.53 1.20
C LYS A 160 -7.29 -0.80 2.48
N LEU A 161 -6.37 -1.76 2.47
CA LEU A 161 -5.40 -1.89 3.55
C LEU A 161 -4.42 -0.70 3.54
N ARG A 162 -3.90 -0.34 4.72
CA ARG A 162 -2.72 0.49 4.86
C ARG A 162 -1.49 -0.41 4.77
N ALA A 163 -0.83 -0.41 3.64
CA ALA A 163 0.26 -1.34 3.36
C ALA A 163 1.62 -0.63 3.44
N PHE A 164 2.58 -1.23 4.15
CA PHE A 164 3.96 -0.76 4.17
C PHE A 164 4.95 -1.83 3.74
N GLY A 165 6.06 -1.41 3.13
CA GLY A 165 7.16 -2.31 2.76
C GLY A 165 8.52 -1.68 2.96
N GLY A 166 9.45 -2.44 3.52
CA GLY A 166 10.80 -2.02 3.84
C GLY A 166 11.86 -2.64 2.95
N THR A 167 12.84 -1.83 2.56
CA THR A 167 14.08 -2.28 1.93
C THR A 167 15.18 -1.26 2.12
N PHE A 168 16.40 -1.54 1.67
CA PHE A 168 17.44 -0.52 1.60
C PHE A 168 17.16 0.45 0.45
N PHE A 169 17.53 1.69 0.66
CA PHE A 169 17.23 2.77 -0.29
C PHE A 169 17.82 2.52 -1.68
N ASN A 170 19.02 1.96 -1.74
CA ASN A 170 19.66 1.59 -3.00
C ASN A 170 18.82 0.61 -3.83
N PHE A 171 18.09 -0.30 -3.17
CA PHE A 171 17.29 -1.34 -3.83
C PHE A 171 15.94 -0.84 -4.36
N THR A 172 15.65 0.45 -4.22
CA THR A 172 14.55 1.08 -4.95
C THR A 172 14.69 0.95 -6.47
N ASP A 173 15.91 0.74 -6.96
CA ASP A 173 16.18 0.46 -8.37
C ASP A 173 15.41 -0.77 -8.88
N TYR A 174 15.24 -1.79 -8.03
CA TYR A 174 14.50 -3.01 -8.36
C TYR A 174 12.97 -2.85 -8.24
N MET A 175 12.45 -1.89 -7.46
CA MET A 175 11.02 -1.73 -7.22
C MET A 175 10.41 -0.47 -7.87
N ARG A 176 11.21 0.36 -8.49
CA ARG A 176 10.79 1.64 -9.09
C ARG A 176 9.56 1.55 -9.99
N PRO A 177 9.41 0.56 -10.91
CA PRO A 177 8.21 0.47 -11.75
C PRO A 177 6.92 0.34 -10.94
N SER A 178 6.93 -0.48 -9.87
CA SER A 178 5.77 -0.63 -8.99
C SER A 178 5.49 0.62 -8.16
N MET A 179 6.53 1.33 -7.68
CA MET A 179 6.39 2.63 -7.00
C MET A 179 5.77 3.69 -7.93
N ARG A 180 6.27 3.77 -9.17
CA ARG A 180 5.72 4.67 -10.17
C ARG A 180 4.26 4.35 -10.47
N LEU A 181 3.89 3.08 -10.54
CA LEU A 181 2.52 2.65 -10.77
C LEU A 181 1.62 3.02 -9.58
N ALA A 182 2.10 2.89 -8.33
CA ALA A 182 1.38 3.36 -7.15
C ALA A 182 1.06 4.86 -7.24
N ALA A 183 2.05 5.68 -7.64
CA ALA A 183 1.86 7.12 -7.82
C ALA A 183 0.85 7.44 -8.95
N VAL A 184 0.91 6.73 -10.08
CA VAL A 184 -0.05 6.89 -11.19
C VAL A 184 -1.47 6.51 -10.79
N MET A 185 -1.63 5.48 -9.94
CA MET A 185 -2.93 5.05 -9.42
C MET A 185 -3.40 5.88 -8.21
N GLU A 186 -2.57 6.81 -7.71
CA GLU A 186 -2.88 7.64 -6.52
C GLU A 186 -3.26 6.80 -5.29
N ILE A 187 -2.55 5.68 -5.07
CA ILE A 187 -2.80 4.77 -3.94
C ILE A 187 -1.81 4.99 -2.80
N PRO A 188 -2.26 4.92 -1.53
CA PRO A 188 -1.46 5.25 -0.36
C PRO A 188 -0.59 4.07 0.09
N THR A 189 0.42 3.72 -0.71
CA THR A 189 1.42 2.71 -0.36
C THR A 189 2.58 3.36 0.38
N ILE A 190 3.01 2.79 1.51
CA ILE A 190 4.08 3.31 2.35
C ILE A 190 5.36 2.52 2.11
N TYR A 191 6.45 3.20 1.80
CA TYR A 191 7.77 2.60 1.64
C TYR A 191 8.70 3.09 2.74
N VAL A 192 9.28 2.17 3.51
CA VAL A 192 10.27 2.44 4.56
C VAL A 192 11.65 2.11 4.01
N LEU A 193 12.38 3.16 3.63
CA LEU A 193 13.65 3.05 2.92
C LEU A 193 14.78 3.49 3.85
N THR A 194 15.63 2.55 4.23
CA THR A 194 16.74 2.82 5.15
C THR A 194 18.09 2.70 4.44
N HIS A 195 19.18 2.96 5.16
CA HIS A 195 20.52 2.94 4.59
C HIS A 195 20.63 3.90 3.38
N ASP A 196 20.18 5.14 3.60
CA ASP A 196 19.96 6.13 2.54
C ASP A 196 21.13 7.11 2.37
N SER A 197 22.31 6.76 2.86
CA SER A 197 23.50 7.61 2.82
C SER A 197 24.64 6.98 2.01
N ILE A 198 25.28 7.79 1.19
CA ILE A 198 26.58 7.48 0.55
C ILE A 198 27.67 7.17 1.61
N GLY A 199 27.51 7.64 2.85
CA GLY A 199 28.39 7.32 3.97
C GLY A 199 28.12 5.98 4.65
N LEU A 200 27.25 5.12 4.10
CA LEU A 200 27.06 3.76 4.57
C LEU A 200 28.41 3.00 4.54
N GLY A 201 28.78 2.38 5.65
CA GLY A 201 30.16 1.90 5.88
C GLY A 201 30.47 0.58 5.19
N GLU A 202 30.54 -0.49 5.98
CA GLU A 202 31.06 -1.79 5.57
C GLU A 202 30.33 -2.53 4.47
N ASP A 203 29.06 -2.24 4.23
CA ASP A 203 28.29 -2.85 3.13
C ASP A 203 28.79 -2.43 1.74
N GLY A 204 29.51 -1.32 1.65
CA GLY A 204 30.23 -0.87 0.45
C GLY A 204 29.36 -0.28 -0.65
N PRO A 205 29.93 -0.05 -1.84
CA PRO A 205 29.31 0.75 -2.91
C PRO A 205 28.04 0.14 -3.49
N THR A 206 27.81 -1.16 -3.38
CA THR A 206 26.57 -1.81 -3.82
C THR A 206 25.35 -1.41 -2.98
N HIS A 207 25.58 -0.82 -1.80
CA HIS A 207 24.54 -0.41 -0.84
C HIS A 207 24.52 1.10 -0.59
N GLN A 208 25.43 1.86 -1.18
CA GLN A 208 25.59 3.30 -1.01
C GLN A 208 24.81 4.06 -2.10
N PRO A 209 23.63 4.61 -1.81
CA PRO A 209 22.81 5.30 -2.80
C PRO A 209 23.42 6.66 -3.14
N VAL A 210 23.34 7.03 -4.42
CA VAL A 210 23.76 8.33 -4.97
C VAL A 210 22.60 8.98 -5.72
N GLU A 211 22.15 8.36 -6.81
CA GLU A 211 21.13 8.89 -7.72
C GLU A 211 19.70 8.58 -7.29
N GLN A 212 19.48 7.66 -6.35
CA GLN A 212 18.16 7.17 -5.97
C GLN A 212 17.24 8.29 -5.47
N LEU A 213 17.74 9.20 -4.66
CA LEU A 213 16.92 10.30 -4.12
C LEU A 213 16.39 11.21 -5.23
N ALA A 214 17.26 11.64 -6.13
CA ALA A 214 16.88 12.49 -7.27
C ALA A 214 15.88 11.76 -8.18
N SER A 215 16.11 10.48 -8.44
CA SER A 215 15.27 9.67 -9.30
C SER A 215 13.88 9.38 -8.73
N LEU A 216 13.74 9.18 -7.41
CA LEU A 216 12.43 9.03 -6.75
C LEU A 216 11.68 10.37 -6.73
N ARG A 217 12.36 11.48 -6.45
CA ARG A 217 11.77 12.83 -6.49
C ARG A 217 11.29 13.23 -7.88
N ALA A 218 11.84 12.62 -8.93
CA ALA A 218 11.40 12.85 -10.31
C ALA A 218 10.10 12.12 -10.68
N ILE A 219 9.59 11.20 -9.84
CA ILE A 219 8.33 10.49 -10.09
C ILE A 219 7.16 11.41 -9.68
N PRO A 220 6.31 11.84 -10.64
CA PRO A 220 5.15 12.68 -10.30
C PRO A 220 4.20 11.94 -9.36
N GLY A 221 3.73 12.63 -8.32
CA GLY A 221 2.79 12.07 -7.33
C GLY A 221 3.43 11.21 -6.24
N LEU A 222 4.72 10.88 -6.32
CA LEU A 222 5.43 10.20 -5.25
C LEU A 222 5.94 11.21 -4.22
N VAL A 223 5.43 11.14 -3.00
CA VAL A 223 5.89 11.95 -1.88
C VAL A 223 7.15 11.31 -1.29
N THR A 224 8.26 12.04 -1.29
CA THR A 224 9.55 11.57 -0.76
C THR A 224 9.93 12.39 0.46
N LEU A 225 9.88 11.79 1.64
CA LEU A 225 10.25 12.38 2.92
C LEU A 225 11.60 11.83 3.37
N ARG A 226 12.43 12.70 3.94
CA ARG A 226 13.76 12.32 4.47
C ARG A 226 13.98 13.04 5.81
N PRO A 227 13.36 12.53 6.89
CA PRO A 227 13.45 13.15 8.22
C PRO A 227 14.90 13.11 8.73
N GLY A 228 15.35 14.23 9.29
CA GLY A 228 16.69 14.41 9.80
C GLY A 228 16.87 13.97 11.26
N ASP A 229 15.77 13.89 12.03
CA ASP A 229 15.80 13.44 13.41
C ASP A 229 14.59 12.54 13.77
N ALA A 230 14.59 12.07 15.03
CA ALA A 230 13.59 11.13 15.51
C ALA A 230 12.18 11.73 15.62
N ASN A 231 12.04 13.02 15.91
CA ASN A 231 10.73 13.68 15.99
C ASN A 231 10.20 14.05 14.59
N GLU A 232 11.08 14.42 13.67
CA GLU A 232 10.69 14.55 12.25
C GLU A 232 10.19 13.22 11.66
N VAL A 233 10.74 12.07 12.11
CA VAL A 233 10.21 10.74 11.75
C VAL A 233 8.77 10.58 12.23
N VAL A 234 8.43 11.04 13.44
CA VAL A 234 7.05 11.00 13.95
C VAL A 234 6.11 11.76 13.03
N GLU A 235 6.47 13.00 12.66
CA GLU A 235 5.63 13.84 11.81
C GLU A 235 5.55 13.29 10.37
N ALA A 236 6.62 12.71 9.85
CA ALA A 236 6.59 12.02 8.58
C ALA A 236 5.57 10.85 8.58
N TYR A 237 5.56 10.04 9.64
CA TYR A 237 4.56 8.97 9.78
C TYR A 237 3.14 9.51 9.95
N ARG A 238 2.91 10.59 10.72
CA ARG A 238 1.60 11.24 10.82
C ARG A 238 1.07 11.61 9.43
N TYR A 239 1.94 12.19 8.60
CA TYR A 239 1.57 12.58 7.24
C TYR A 239 1.24 11.39 6.34
N VAL A 240 2.05 10.31 6.37
CA VAL A 240 1.86 9.20 5.42
C VAL A 240 0.76 8.21 5.83
N VAL A 241 0.33 8.19 7.10
CA VAL A 241 -0.76 7.32 7.54
C VAL A 241 -2.15 7.97 7.41
N GLN A 242 -2.22 9.28 7.26
CA GLN A 242 -3.46 10.02 6.93
C GLN A 242 -3.85 9.83 5.47
#